data_a28b8d4f992d4651c67226ecac788277
#
_entry.id   a28b8d4f992d4651c67226ecac788277
#
_cell.length_a   1.000
_cell.length_b   1.000
_cell.length_c   1.000
_cell.angle_alpha   90.00
_cell.angle_beta   90.00
_cell.angle_gamma   90.00
#
_symmetry.space_group_name_H-M   'P 1'
#
loop_
_entity.id
_entity.type
_entity.pdbx_description
1 polymer ?
#
loop_
_entity_poly.entity_id
_entity_poly.type
_entity_poly.pdbx_seq_one_letter_code
_entity_poly.pdbx_strand_id
1 'polypeptide(L)'
;MTLQVSRPAPGFTATAVMPDNSVKEDFKLEDFRGKYVVLFFYPLDFTFVCPTEILEFNKKIADFEKRGVQVIGCSTDSHFSHIAWKEQDIKTGGIGMVKYPLIADFTKEVSSSYGVLLDGGMALRGSFLIDKEGILQHAVINNLPLGRNIDEMIRMVDALHFTEEHGEVCPANWTEGQDSMKDTDAGLKEYFGKNAAKYS
;
A
#
# COMPACT_ATOMS: atom_id res chain seq x y z
N MET A 1 -4.85 16.18 -12.06
CA MET A 1 -5.94 15.18 -12.04
C MET A 1 -6.27 14.86 -10.59
N THR A 2 -7.53 14.69 -10.24
CA THR A 2 -7.89 14.25 -8.88
C THR A 2 -7.67 12.73 -8.81
N LEU A 3 -6.93 12.25 -7.81
CA LEU A 3 -6.77 10.81 -7.55
C LEU A 3 -8.15 10.19 -7.26
N GLN A 4 -8.46 9.09 -7.91
CA GLN A 4 -9.76 8.42 -7.77
C GLN A 4 -9.60 6.91 -7.90
N VAL A 5 -10.24 6.16 -7.00
CA VAL A 5 -10.39 4.70 -7.12
C VAL A 5 -11.15 4.37 -8.41
N SER A 6 -10.86 3.22 -9.01
CA SER A 6 -11.36 2.77 -10.31
C SER A 6 -10.82 3.57 -11.52
N ARG A 7 -9.73 4.31 -11.33
CA ARG A 7 -9.01 5.02 -12.40
C ARG A 7 -7.53 4.60 -12.41
N PRO A 8 -6.82 4.81 -13.53
CA PRO A 8 -5.38 4.58 -13.57
C PRO A 8 -4.67 5.32 -12.43
N ALA A 9 -3.84 4.58 -11.68
CA ALA A 9 -2.98 5.18 -10.67
C ALA A 9 -2.00 6.15 -11.34
N PRO A 10 -1.64 7.28 -10.69
CA PRO A 10 -0.64 8.19 -11.22
C PRO A 10 0.70 7.46 -11.45
N GLY A 11 1.15 7.41 -12.70
CA GLY A 11 2.47 6.89 -13.05
C GLY A 11 3.57 7.83 -12.58
N PHE A 12 4.75 7.27 -12.32
CA PHE A 12 5.93 8.06 -11.94
C PHE A 12 7.23 7.39 -12.36
N THR A 13 8.27 8.22 -12.49
CA THR A 13 9.66 7.80 -12.55
C THR A 13 10.41 8.54 -11.44
N ALA A 14 11.09 7.80 -10.57
CA ALA A 14 11.77 8.40 -9.43
C ALA A 14 13.02 7.60 -9.06
N THR A 15 13.90 8.18 -8.24
CA THR A 15 15.02 7.47 -7.63
C THR A 15 14.51 6.57 -6.51
N ALA A 16 14.97 5.32 -6.46
CA ALA A 16 14.64 4.38 -5.40
C ALA A 16 15.88 3.72 -4.80
N VAL A 17 15.85 3.47 -3.50
CA VAL A 17 16.83 2.61 -2.81
C VAL A 17 16.28 1.20 -2.78
N MET A 18 16.99 0.29 -3.43
CA MET A 18 16.60 -1.12 -3.55
C MET A 18 16.87 -1.89 -2.24
N PRO A 19 16.34 -3.11 -2.09
CA PRO A 19 16.56 -3.93 -0.88
C PRO A 19 18.04 -4.12 -0.51
N ASP A 20 18.93 -4.21 -1.48
CA ASP A 20 20.39 -4.38 -1.31
C ASP A 20 21.17 -3.06 -1.15
N ASN A 21 20.47 -1.93 -0.94
CA ASN A 21 21.02 -0.57 -0.91
C ASN A 21 21.54 -0.04 -2.24
N SER A 22 21.41 -0.76 -3.36
CA SER A 22 21.66 -0.16 -4.66
C SER A 22 20.66 0.96 -4.97
N VAL A 23 21.09 1.94 -5.75
CA VAL A 23 20.25 3.07 -6.16
C VAL A 23 19.82 2.86 -7.61
N LYS A 24 18.50 2.88 -7.85
CA LYS A 24 17.90 2.86 -9.19
C LYS A 24 17.30 4.23 -9.47
N GLU A 25 17.89 5.00 -10.40
CA GLU A 25 17.46 6.37 -10.70
C GLU A 25 16.19 6.45 -11.57
N ASP A 26 15.91 5.41 -12.34
CA ASP A 26 14.80 5.32 -13.29
C ASP A 26 13.73 4.30 -12.85
N PHE A 27 13.48 4.20 -11.56
CA PHE A 27 12.44 3.33 -11.01
C PHE A 27 11.05 3.82 -11.44
N LYS A 28 10.27 2.93 -12.07
CA LYS A 28 8.95 3.27 -12.63
C LYS A 28 7.86 2.40 -12.06
N LEU A 29 6.68 2.98 -11.81
CA LEU A 29 5.49 2.21 -11.45
C LEU A 29 5.07 1.26 -12.58
N GLU A 30 5.24 1.68 -13.81
CA GLU A 30 4.90 0.91 -15.02
C GLU A 30 5.66 -0.41 -15.15
N ASP A 31 6.85 -0.52 -14.55
CA ASP A 31 7.65 -1.76 -14.54
C ASP A 31 6.94 -2.91 -13.80
N PHE A 32 5.90 -2.61 -13.04
CA PHE A 32 5.12 -3.57 -12.25
C PHE A 32 3.78 -3.96 -12.89
N ARG A 33 3.55 -3.62 -14.15
CA ARG A 33 2.38 -4.12 -14.88
C ARG A 33 2.34 -5.65 -14.86
N GLY A 34 1.16 -6.21 -14.63
CA GLY A 34 0.96 -7.64 -14.44
C GLY A 34 1.17 -8.12 -13.00
N LYS A 35 1.52 -7.22 -12.07
CA LYS A 35 1.58 -7.47 -10.61
C LYS A 35 0.66 -6.51 -9.87
N TYR A 36 0.19 -6.94 -8.71
CA TYR A 36 -0.40 -6.00 -7.77
C TYR A 36 0.69 -5.17 -7.10
N VAL A 37 0.39 -3.92 -6.78
CA VAL A 37 1.30 -3.02 -6.07
C VAL A 37 0.61 -2.45 -4.85
N VAL A 38 1.27 -2.50 -3.71
CA VAL A 38 0.95 -1.71 -2.54
C VAL A 38 2.00 -0.61 -2.42
N LEU A 39 1.61 0.60 -2.83
CA LEU A 39 2.42 1.80 -2.68
C LEU A 39 2.00 2.50 -1.39
N PHE A 40 2.94 2.69 -0.45
CA PHE A 40 2.65 3.41 0.78
C PHE A 40 3.57 4.61 0.95
N PHE A 41 3.00 5.71 1.41
CA PHE A 41 3.72 6.94 1.73
C PHE A 41 3.87 7.06 3.25
N TYR A 42 4.99 7.63 3.68
CA TYR A 42 5.24 7.98 5.07
C TYR A 42 5.88 9.38 5.15
N PRO A 43 5.72 10.09 6.28
CA PRO A 43 6.15 11.48 6.38
C PRO A 43 7.63 11.72 6.11
N LEU A 44 8.51 11.18 6.96
CA LEU A 44 9.96 11.40 6.90
C LEU A 44 10.73 10.25 7.55
N ASP A 45 11.98 10.06 7.10
CA ASP A 45 12.96 9.22 7.75
C ASP A 45 13.29 9.73 9.16
N PHE A 46 13.88 8.88 9.99
CA PHE A 46 14.34 9.18 11.35
C PHE A 46 13.28 9.81 12.28
N THR A 47 12.01 9.40 12.11
CA THR A 47 10.88 9.84 12.92
C THR A 47 10.38 8.73 13.86
N PHE A 48 9.14 8.84 14.38
CA PHE A 48 8.68 8.01 15.50
C PHE A 48 7.72 6.89 15.09
N VAL A 49 6.66 7.21 14.36
CA VAL A 49 5.65 6.23 13.90
C VAL A 49 6.14 5.52 12.63
N CYS A 50 6.86 6.22 11.75
CA CYS A 50 7.27 5.70 10.45
C CYS A 50 8.06 4.39 10.51
N PRO A 51 9.07 4.21 11.39
CA PRO A 51 9.79 2.94 11.46
C PRO A 51 8.90 1.77 11.86
N THR A 52 7.88 1.99 12.69
CA THR A 52 6.97 0.92 13.10
C THR A 52 6.14 0.39 11.93
N GLU A 53 5.67 1.28 11.05
CA GLU A 53 4.91 0.90 9.85
C GLU A 53 5.79 0.20 8.82
N ILE A 54 6.98 0.75 8.56
CA ILE A 54 7.97 0.20 7.62
C ILE A 54 8.38 -1.22 8.04
N LEU A 55 8.65 -1.42 9.33
CA LEU A 55 9.03 -2.71 9.87
C LEU A 55 7.86 -3.71 9.86
N GLU A 56 6.61 -3.27 10.07
CA GLU A 56 5.45 -4.16 9.97
C GLU A 56 5.18 -4.59 8.53
N PHE A 57 5.33 -3.70 7.53
CA PHE A 57 5.33 -4.10 6.12
C PHE A 57 6.43 -5.11 5.82
N ASN A 58 7.64 -4.89 6.33
CA ASN A 58 8.77 -5.81 6.13
C ASN A 58 8.55 -7.17 6.78
N LYS A 59 7.97 -7.22 7.96
CA LYS A 59 7.61 -8.46 8.66
C LYS A 59 6.59 -9.28 7.88
N LYS A 60 5.66 -8.62 7.20
CA LYS A 60 4.59 -9.23 6.39
C LYS A 60 4.94 -9.35 4.90
N ILE A 61 6.18 -9.07 4.50
CA ILE A 61 6.57 -9.05 3.08
C ILE A 61 6.29 -10.39 2.39
N ALA A 62 6.54 -11.52 3.06
CA ALA A 62 6.27 -12.84 2.51
C ALA A 62 4.77 -13.11 2.28
N ASP A 63 3.89 -12.48 3.08
CA ASP A 63 2.45 -12.59 2.90
C ASP A 63 1.96 -11.79 1.68
N PHE A 64 2.58 -10.63 1.41
CA PHE A 64 2.37 -9.87 0.18
C PHE A 64 2.91 -10.60 -1.04
N GLU A 65 4.12 -11.13 -0.98
CA GLU A 65 4.76 -11.87 -2.08
C GLU A 65 3.96 -13.11 -2.50
N LYS A 66 3.43 -13.89 -1.54
CA LYS A 66 2.55 -15.04 -1.81
C LYS A 66 1.29 -14.65 -2.59
N ARG A 67 0.85 -13.42 -2.47
CA ARG A 67 -0.30 -12.84 -3.16
C ARG A 67 0.06 -12.14 -4.46
N GLY A 68 1.33 -12.23 -4.89
CA GLY A 68 1.80 -11.55 -6.11
C GLY A 68 1.86 -10.03 -5.99
N VAL A 69 1.97 -9.51 -4.77
CA VAL A 69 1.99 -8.08 -4.48
C VAL A 69 3.42 -7.57 -4.30
N GLN A 70 3.77 -6.52 -5.02
CA GLN A 70 4.96 -5.72 -4.79
C GLN A 70 4.66 -4.61 -3.78
N VAL A 71 5.36 -4.59 -2.67
CA VAL A 71 5.32 -3.47 -1.72
C VAL A 71 6.36 -2.43 -2.10
N ILE A 72 6.01 -1.15 -2.05
CA ILE A 72 6.87 0.00 -2.36
C ILE A 72 6.62 1.08 -1.31
N GLY A 73 7.67 1.53 -0.61
CA GLY A 73 7.59 2.67 0.30
C GLY A 73 8.01 3.96 -0.41
N CYS A 74 7.50 5.10 0.04
CA CYS A 74 7.81 6.41 -0.51
C CYS A 74 7.82 7.48 0.58
N SER A 75 8.83 8.32 0.61
CA SER A 75 8.81 9.59 1.35
C SER A 75 9.48 10.71 0.56
N THR A 76 9.39 11.92 1.06
CA THR A 76 9.99 13.09 0.43
C THR A 76 11.48 13.28 0.78
N ASP A 77 12.10 12.28 1.44
CA ASP A 77 13.52 12.27 1.75
C ASP A 77 14.37 11.92 0.52
N SER A 78 15.67 12.12 0.65
CA SER A 78 16.65 11.73 -0.36
C SER A 78 17.03 10.25 -0.25
N HIS A 79 17.54 9.67 -1.33
CA HIS A 79 18.08 8.31 -1.30
C HIS A 79 19.23 8.14 -0.32
N PHE A 80 20.02 9.19 -0.06
CA PHE A 80 21.07 9.18 0.96
C PHE A 80 20.50 8.98 2.37
N SER A 81 19.38 9.64 2.67
CA SER A 81 18.66 9.48 3.94
C SER A 81 18.16 8.04 4.11
N HIS A 82 17.51 7.49 3.08
CA HIS A 82 17.01 6.10 3.12
C HIS A 82 18.13 5.10 3.36
N ILE A 83 19.28 5.23 2.67
CA ILE A 83 20.43 4.34 2.85
C ILE A 83 20.94 4.43 4.29
N ALA A 84 21.17 5.63 4.81
CA ALA A 84 21.65 5.82 6.17
C ALA A 84 20.69 5.24 7.22
N TRP A 85 19.37 5.40 7.00
CA TRP A 85 18.37 4.87 7.93
C TRP A 85 18.22 3.34 7.86
N LYS A 86 18.40 2.74 6.68
CA LYS A 86 18.46 1.28 6.51
C LYS A 86 19.71 0.67 7.18
N GLU A 87 20.81 1.37 7.21
CA GLU A 87 22.06 0.93 7.86
C GLU A 87 22.04 1.07 9.39
N GLN A 88 21.11 1.88 9.92
CA GLN A 88 20.98 2.05 11.37
C GLN A 88 20.32 0.83 12.02
N ASP A 89 20.80 0.45 13.21
CA ASP A 89 20.21 -0.63 14.00
C ASP A 89 18.78 -0.30 14.43
N ILE A 90 17.88 -1.29 14.29
CA ILE A 90 16.46 -1.17 14.67
C ILE A 90 16.31 -0.77 16.13
N LYS A 91 17.18 -1.24 17.04
CA LYS A 91 17.15 -0.91 18.47
C LYS A 91 17.41 0.58 18.74
N THR A 92 18.00 1.28 17.79
CA THR A 92 18.28 2.72 17.88
C THR A 92 17.38 3.56 16.97
N GLY A 93 16.29 2.98 16.46
CA GLY A 93 15.29 3.67 15.63
C GLY A 93 15.56 3.58 14.13
N GLY A 94 16.49 2.72 13.68
CA GLY A 94 16.67 2.38 12.27
C GLY A 94 15.59 1.45 11.73
N ILE A 95 15.61 1.20 10.43
CA ILE A 95 14.67 0.30 9.76
C ILE A 95 15.31 -0.99 9.27
N GLY A 96 16.64 -1.09 9.36
CA GLY A 96 17.39 -2.25 8.85
C GLY A 96 17.21 -2.45 7.34
N MET A 97 17.69 -3.58 6.86
CA MET A 97 17.63 -3.94 5.44
C MET A 97 16.24 -4.44 5.05
N VAL A 98 15.27 -3.51 4.92
CA VAL A 98 13.92 -3.83 4.46
C VAL A 98 13.93 -4.42 3.05
N LYS A 99 13.05 -5.39 2.78
CA LYS A 99 13.05 -6.25 1.59
C LYS A 99 12.26 -5.68 0.40
N TYR A 100 11.93 -4.42 0.42
CA TYR A 100 11.22 -3.74 -0.65
C TYR A 100 11.86 -2.37 -0.95
N PRO A 101 11.65 -1.81 -2.15
CA PRO A 101 12.24 -0.53 -2.53
C PRO A 101 11.62 0.64 -1.74
N LEU A 102 12.45 1.65 -1.47
CA LEU A 102 12.05 2.94 -0.91
C LEU A 102 12.29 4.03 -1.95
N ILE A 103 11.23 4.72 -2.36
CA ILE A 103 11.29 5.83 -3.30
C ILE A 103 11.68 7.12 -2.59
N ALA A 104 12.71 7.76 -3.11
CA ALA A 104 13.17 9.08 -2.70
C ALA A 104 12.45 10.15 -3.54
N ASP A 105 11.25 10.56 -3.12
CA ASP A 105 10.44 11.58 -3.79
C ASP A 105 10.89 12.99 -3.40
N PHE A 106 12.18 13.27 -3.61
CA PHE A 106 12.79 14.55 -3.22
C PHE A 106 12.16 15.74 -3.95
N THR A 107 11.69 15.54 -5.17
CA THR A 107 10.94 16.54 -5.96
C THR A 107 9.51 16.74 -5.48
N LYS A 108 8.99 15.80 -4.67
CA LYS A 108 7.61 15.80 -4.14
C LYS A 108 6.52 15.62 -5.19
N GLU A 109 6.89 15.26 -6.40
CA GLU A 109 5.95 15.08 -7.52
C GLU A 109 5.08 13.85 -7.34
N VAL A 110 5.66 12.75 -6.83
CA VAL A 110 4.92 11.51 -6.57
C VAL A 110 3.91 11.75 -5.44
N SER A 111 4.34 12.27 -4.29
CA SER A 111 3.45 12.58 -3.17
C SER A 111 2.34 13.57 -3.54
N SER A 112 2.66 14.55 -4.39
CA SER A 112 1.68 15.51 -4.91
C SER A 112 0.64 14.82 -5.81
N SER A 113 1.08 13.95 -6.72
CA SER A 113 0.19 13.25 -7.67
C SER A 113 -0.78 12.30 -6.98
N TYR A 114 -0.37 11.72 -5.83
CA TYR A 114 -1.20 10.86 -5.00
C TYR A 114 -2.02 11.64 -3.95
N GLY A 115 -1.95 12.98 -3.95
CA GLY A 115 -2.75 13.83 -3.06
C GLY A 115 -2.41 13.69 -1.57
N VAL A 116 -1.18 13.27 -1.26
CA VAL A 116 -0.72 13.07 0.12
C VAL A 116 0.31 14.10 0.56
N LEU A 117 0.74 15.00 -0.32
CA LEU A 117 1.71 16.04 0.02
C LEU A 117 1.07 17.14 0.87
N LEU A 118 1.67 17.44 2.00
CA LEU A 118 1.31 18.58 2.85
C LEU A 118 2.09 19.85 2.46
N ASP A 119 1.56 21.02 2.79
CA ASP A 119 2.23 22.30 2.56
C ASP A 119 3.62 22.39 3.20
N GLY A 120 3.83 21.68 4.32
CA GLY A 120 5.12 21.56 4.98
C GLY A 120 6.14 20.68 4.25
N GLY A 121 5.77 20.06 3.12
CA GLY A 121 6.65 19.31 2.23
C GLY A 121 6.89 17.86 2.63
N MET A 122 6.16 17.32 3.58
CA MET A 122 6.16 15.89 3.94
C MET A 122 4.86 15.21 3.46
N ALA A 123 4.88 13.90 3.33
CA ALA A 123 3.70 13.14 2.93
C ALA A 123 2.83 12.74 4.13
N LEU A 124 1.51 12.67 3.92
CA LEU A 124 0.60 11.94 4.81
C LEU A 124 0.86 10.42 4.72
N ARG A 125 0.27 9.67 5.65
CA ARG A 125 0.36 8.19 5.67
C ARG A 125 -0.65 7.58 4.70
N GLY A 126 -0.39 7.73 3.39
CA GLY A 126 -1.20 7.12 2.33
C GLY A 126 -0.81 5.68 2.07
N SER A 127 -1.77 4.80 1.78
CA SER A 127 -1.54 3.47 1.22
C SER A 127 -2.52 3.23 0.09
N PHE A 128 -2.01 2.70 -1.01
CA PHE A 128 -2.72 2.57 -2.28
C PHE A 128 -2.52 1.16 -2.83
N LEU A 129 -3.62 0.44 -3.07
CA LEU A 129 -3.61 -0.85 -3.74
C LEU A 129 -3.90 -0.64 -5.23
N ILE A 130 -2.99 -1.08 -6.06
CA ILE A 130 -3.03 -0.94 -7.52
C ILE A 130 -3.05 -2.34 -8.11
N ASP A 131 -3.97 -2.61 -9.05
CA ASP A 131 -4.08 -3.91 -9.70
C ASP A 131 -3.06 -4.14 -10.83
N LYS A 132 -3.15 -5.29 -11.48
CA LYS A 132 -2.24 -5.72 -12.55
C LYS A 132 -2.31 -4.83 -13.78
N GLU A 133 -3.45 -4.20 -14.04
CA GLU A 133 -3.70 -3.25 -15.12
C GLU A 133 -3.27 -1.84 -14.75
N GLY A 134 -2.85 -1.61 -13.48
CA GLY A 134 -2.44 -0.33 -12.93
C GLY A 134 -3.59 0.58 -12.56
N ILE A 135 -4.77 0.00 -12.28
CA ILE A 135 -5.92 0.74 -11.79
C ILE A 135 -5.87 0.79 -10.25
N LEU A 136 -6.14 1.94 -9.69
CA LEU A 136 -6.24 2.11 -8.25
C LEU A 136 -7.52 1.45 -7.72
N GLN A 137 -7.40 0.44 -6.88
CA GLN A 137 -8.50 -0.33 -6.33
C GLN A 137 -8.88 0.07 -4.91
N HIS A 138 -7.91 0.51 -4.10
CA HIS A 138 -8.15 0.93 -2.72
C HIS A 138 -7.19 2.03 -2.31
N ALA A 139 -7.65 2.95 -1.47
CA ALA A 139 -6.84 4.00 -0.89
C ALA A 139 -7.26 4.27 0.56
N VAL A 140 -6.28 4.42 1.45
CA VAL A 140 -6.47 4.91 2.81
C VAL A 140 -5.40 5.95 3.12
N ILE A 141 -5.80 7.08 3.70
CA ILE A 141 -4.90 8.17 4.05
C ILE A 141 -5.14 8.56 5.50
N ASN A 142 -4.14 8.33 6.35
CA ASN A 142 -4.18 8.72 7.75
C ASN A 142 -3.41 10.03 7.98
N ASN A 143 -3.84 10.80 8.97
CA ASN A 143 -3.07 11.93 9.47
C ASN A 143 -1.78 11.46 10.19
N LEU A 144 -0.84 12.37 10.36
CA LEU A 144 0.54 12.10 10.84
C LEU A 144 0.63 11.27 12.13
N PRO A 145 -0.21 11.48 13.19
CA PRO A 145 -0.08 10.71 14.43
C PRO A 145 -0.70 9.32 14.38
N LEU A 146 -1.40 8.95 13.30
CA LEU A 146 -2.20 7.74 13.18
C LEU A 146 -1.51 6.67 12.33
N GLY A 147 -0.81 5.73 12.96
CA GLY A 147 -0.24 4.56 12.27
C GLY A 147 -1.31 3.71 11.61
N ARG A 148 -0.92 3.02 10.53
CA ARG A 148 -1.82 2.19 9.70
C ARG A 148 -1.91 0.76 10.24
N ASN A 149 -3.01 0.10 9.91
CA ASN A 149 -3.18 -1.34 10.09
C ASN A 149 -2.74 -2.06 8.80
N ILE A 150 -1.64 -2.80 8.86
CA ILE A 150 -1.09 -3.50 7.68
C ILE A 150 -1.88 -4.77 7.35
N ASP A 151 -2.52 -5.40 8.35
CA ASP A 151 -3.41 -6.55 8.11
C ASP A 151 -4.64 -6.15 7.30
N GLU A 152 -5.15 -4.93 7.49
CA GLU A 152 -6.23 -4.41 6.66
C GLU A 152 -5.82 -4.27 5.19
N MET A 153 -4.57 -3.90 4.90
CA MET A 153 -4.07 -3.86 3.52
C MET A 153 -4.02 -5.26 2.91
N ILE A 154 -3.58 -6.27 3.66
CA ILE A 154 -3.59 -7.67 3.22
C ILE A 154 -5.03 -8.14 2.97
N ARG A 155 -5.95 -7.84 3.90
CA ARG A 155 -7.36 -8.16 3.75
C ARG A 155 -7.96 -7.56 2.47
N MET A 156 -7.58 -6.32 2.11
CA MET A 156 -8.05 -5.68 0.88
C MET A 156 -7.46 -6.33 -0.38
N VAL A 157 -6.22 -6.82 -0.31
CA VAL A 157 -5.64 -7.62 -1.39
C VAL A 157 -6.42 -8.93 -1.57
N ASP A 158 -6.71 -9.64 -0.47
CA ASP A 158 -7.49 -10.89 -0.52
C ASP A 158 -8.89 -10.67 -1.08
N ALA A 159 -9.56 -9.58 -0.67
CA ALA A 159 -10.88 -9.22 -1.18
C ALA A 159 -10.85 -8.89 -2.68
N LEU A 160 -9.82 -8.18 -3.15
CA LEU A 160 -9.65 -7.88 -4.58
C LEU A 160 -9.45 -9.17 -5.39
N HIS A 161 -8.54 -10.05 -4.96
CA HIS A 161 -8.29 -11.34 -5.60
C HIS A 161 -9.56 -12.18 -5.69
N PHE A 162 -10.28 -12.28 -4.56
CA PHE A 162 -11.53 -13.03 -4.50
C PHE A 162 -12.56 -12.51 -5.51
N THR A 163 -12.75 -11.19 -5.57
CA THR A 163 -13.68 -10.55 -6.49
C THR A 163 -13.29 -10.79 -7.95
N GLU A 164 -12.01 -10.72 -8.29
CA GLU A 164 -11.51 -10.98 -9.64
C GLU A 164 -11.65 -12.44 -10.05
N GLU A 165 -11.44 -13.37 -9.12
CA GLU A 165 -11.50 -14.82 -9.40
C GLU A 165 -12.93 -15.35 -9.49
N HIS A 166 -13.83 -14.89 -8.61
CA HIS A 166 -15.16 -15.45 -8.46
C HIS A 166 -16.28 -14.58 -9.08
N GLY A 167 -16.02 -13.31 -9.37
CA GLY A 167 -17.04 -12.37 -9.86
C GLY A 167 -18.12 -12.08 -8.83
N GLU A 168 -17.85 -12.37 -7.54
CA GLU A 168 -18.75 -12.08 -6.42
C GLU A 168 -18.23 -10.88 -5.63
N VAL A 169 -19.10 -10.26 -4.84
CA VAL A 169 -18.73 -9.10 -4.02
C VAL A 169 -18.47 -9.49 -2.58
N CYS A 170 -17.51 -8.81 -1.96
CA CYS A 170 -17.12 -9.00 -0.57
C CYS A 170 -17.95 -8.08 0.34
N PRO A 171 -18.78 -8.63 1.26
CA PRO A 171 -19.53 -7.83 2.23
C PRO A 171 -18.62 -7.07 3.21
N ALA A 172 -19.20 -6.17 4.00
CA ALA A 172 -18.47 -5.43 5.03
C ALA A 172 -17.74 -6.39 5.98
N ASN A 173 -16.48 -6.05 6.29
CA ASN A 173 -15.57 -6.83 7.14
C ASN A 173 -15.23 -8.25 6.62
N TRP A 174 -15.50 -8.51 5.35
CA TRP A 174 -15.18 -9.82 4.74
C TRP A 174 -13.69 -10.14 4.89
N THR A 175 -13.41 -11.39 5.22
CA THR A 175 -12.07 -11.98 5.21
C THR A 175 -12.13 -13.29 4.44
N GLU A 176 -10.99 -13.76 3.96
CA GLU A 176 -10.88 -15.01 3.22
C GLU A 176 -11.57 -16.19 3.96
N GLY A 177 -12.37 -16.97 3.23
CA GLY A 177 -13.16 -18.08 3.75
C GLY A 177 -14.53 -17.71 4.32
N GLN A 178 -14.90 -16.44 4.35
CA GLN A 178 -16.25 -16.02 4.74
C GLN A 178 -17.21 -16.00 3.52
N ASP A 179 -18.52 -15.98 3.81
CA ASP A 179 -19.55 -15.88 2.78
C ASP A 179 -19.40 -14.60 1.96
N SER A 180 -19.41 -14.73 0.66
CA SER A 180 -19.50 -13.68 -0.35
C SER A 180 -20.94 -13.52 -0.81
N MET A 181 -21.16 -12.63 -1.74
CA MET A 181 -22.51 -12.35 -2.28
C MET A 181 -22.43 -12.14 -3.79
N LYS A 182 -23.35 -12.78 -4.54
CA LYS A 182 -23.56 -12.43 -5.95
C LYS A 182 -24.20 -11.05 -6.03
N ASP A 183 -23.71 -10.22 -6.94
CA ASP A 183 -24.23 -8.87 -7.19
C ASP A 183 -25.56 -8.92 -7.96
N THR A 184 -26.58 -9.52 -7.31
CA THR A 184 -27.95 -9.67 -7.81
C THR A 184 -28.95 -9.64 -6.66
N ASP A 185 -30.23 -9.30 -6.95
CA ASP A 185 -31.30 -9.33 -5.95
C ASP A 185 -31.46 -10.72 -5.28
N ALA A 186 -31.29 -11.78 -6.06
CA ALA A 186 -31.37 -13.15 -5.54
C ALA A 186 -30.15 -13.45 -4.62
N GLY A 187 -28.94 -13.06 -5.02
CA GLY A 187 -27.74 -13.21 -4.21
C GLY A 187 -27.81 -12.43 -2.91
N LEU A 188 -28.33 -11.20 -2.95
CA LEU A 188 -28.57 -10.40 -1.75
C LEU A 188 -29.50 -11.11 -0.75
N LYS A 189 -30.64 -11.64 -1.24
CA LYS A 189 -31.62 -12.36 -0.41
C LYS A 189 -31.04 -13.65 0.16
N GLU A 190 -30.27 -14.39 -0.64
CA GLU A 190 -29.58 -15.61 -0.18
C GLU A 190 -28.57 -15.30 0.92
N TYR A 191 -27.72 -14.27 0.71
CA TYR A 191 -26.73 -13.86 1.69
C TYR A 191 -27.36 -13.45 3.03
N PHE A 192 -28.36 -12.57 3.01
CA PHE A 192 -29.04 -12.15 4.24
C PHE A 192 -29.90 -13.26 4.87
N GLY A 193 -30.43 -14.19 4.08
CA GLY A 193 -31.10 -15.38 4.60
C GLY A 193 -30.22 -16.22 5.53
N LYS A 194 -28.89 -16.25 5.24
CA LYS A 194 -27.90 -16.97 6.05
C LYS A 194 -27.26 -16.09 7.14
N ASN A 195 -27.09 -14.80 6.89
CA ASN A 195 -26.21 -13.92 7.66
C ASN A 195 -26.91 -12.77 8.39
N ALA A 196 -28.24 -12.66 8.36
CA ALA A 196 -28.99 -11.53 8.95
C ALA A 196 -28.64 -11.30 10.42
N ALA A 197 -28.42 -12.38 11.19
CA ALA A 197 -28.06 -12.30 12.60
C ALA A 197 -26.71 -11.60 12.89
N LYS A 198 -25.85 -11.45 11.89
CA LYS A 198 -24.58 -10.70 12.04
C LYS A 198 -24.80 -9.18 12.08
N TYR A 199 -26.00 -8.71 11.69
CA TYR A 199 -26.31 -7.28 11.51
C TYR A 199 -27.44 -6.78 12.42
N SER A 200 -27.92 -7.62 13.33
CA SER A 200 -29.01 -7.33 14.29
C SER A 200 -28.48 -7.02 15.70
#